data_775b7c2a60c28e22fedd35f264cec414
#
_entry.id   775b7c2a60c28e22fedd35f264cec414
#
_cell.length_a   1.000
_cell.length_b   1.000
_cell.length_c   1.000
_cell.angle_alpha   90.00
_cell.angle_beta   90.00
_cell.angle_gamma   90.00
#
_symmetry.space_group_name_H-M   'P 1'
#
loop_
_entity.id
_entity.type
_entity.pdbx_description
1 polymer ?
#
loop_
_entity_poly.entity_id
_entity_poly.type
_entity_poly.pdbx_seq_one_letter_code
_entity_poly.pdbx_strand_id
1 'polypeptide(L)'
;MGLTDWFALGKKKNKDVNVEKIKTKSVDMGAMAAGSPSEAAGALARMMDQKNAPTKVLMVQDGEYMQQVTDYALKMAQRLDCEVIALDVTDKPLQFSGDRRARETDRFMDMARKNSENFTAQAQARGIKVEHIMDIGVPEEVIARVSAEDAGVRYVLSKPEGDTARVDQERAHVPVFDLHCSRL
;
A
#
# COMPACT_ATOMS: atom_id res chain seq x y z
N MET A 1 -26.44 0.09 -35.80
CA MET A 1 -26.10 0.73 -34.51
C MET A 1 -25.10 -0.19 -33.82
N GLY A 2 -23.83 0.18 -33.83
CA GLY A 2 -22.72 -0.71 -33.50
C GLY A 2 -22.45 -0.78 -32.03
N LEU A 3 -22.26 -2.00 -31.51
CA LEU A 3 -21.90 -2.37 -30.16
C LEU A 3 -20.42 -2.05 -29.80
N THR A 4 -19.75 -1.19 -30.56
CA THR A 4 -18.33 -0.92 -30.44
C THR A 4 -17.95 0.29 -29.57
N ASP A 5 -18.93 1.09 -29.13
CA ASP A 5 -18.64 2.33 -28.40
C ASP A 5 -18.53 2.18 -26.88
N TRP A 6 -18.71 0.99 -26.32
CA TRP A 6 -18.61 0.80 -24.86
C TRP A 6 -17.18 0.60 -24.37
N PHE A 7 -16.19 0.35 -25.21
CA PHE A 7 -14.82 0.06 -24.79
C PHE A 7 -13.87 1.25 -24.81
N ALA A 8 -14.34 2.43 -25.14
CA ALA A 8 -13.57 3.67 -25.02
C ALA A 8 -13.76 4.33 -23.63
N LEU A 9 -13.69 3.53 -22.54
CA LEU A 9 -13.48 4.12 -21.21
C LEU A 9 -12.02 4.57 -21.15
N GLY A 10 -11.81 5.83 -21.56
CA GLY A 10 -10.52 6.49 -21.51
C GLY A 10 -9.89 6.33 -20.11
N LYS A 11 -8.62 5.99 -20.10
CA LYS A 11 -7.71 6.07 -18.95
C LYS A 11 -7.80 7.47 -18.34
N LYS A 12 -8.79 7.72 -17.46
CA LYS A 12 -8.70 8.83 -16.53
C LYS A 12 -7.62 8.43 -15.53
N LYS A 13 -6.38 8.89 -15.74
CA LYS A 13 -5.39 8.97 -14.66
C LYS A 13 -6.11 9.67 -13.52
N ASN A 14 -6.38 8.96 -12.45
CA ASN A 14 -6.92 9.57 -11.25
C ASN A 14 -5.76 10.40 -10.68
N LYS A 15 -5.76 11.73 -10.96
CA LYS A 15 -4.70 12.65 -10.53
C LYS A 15 -4.63 12.80 -9.01
N ASP A 16 -5.63 12.27 -8.32
CA ASP A 16 -5.87 12.54 -6.91
C ASP A 16 -5.38 11.44 -5.96
N VAL A 17 -4.97 10.27 -6.50
CA VAL A 17 -4.46 9.14 -5.72
C VAL A 17 -3.37 8.42 -6.50
N ASN A 18 -2.23 8.20 -5.85
CA ASN A 18 -1.18 7.35 -6.38
C ASN A 18 -1.50 5.89 -6.05
N VAL A 19 -1.48 5.03 -7.06
CA VAL A 19 -1.76 3.59 -6.93
C VAL A 19 -0.58 2.81 -7.48
N GLU A 20 0.12 2.11 -6.61
CA GLU A 20 1.22 1.23 -6.98
C GLU A 20 0.81 -0.23 -6.79
N LYS A 21 1.13 -1.07 -7.77
CA LYS A 21 0.95 -2.52 -7.67
C LYS A 21 2.26 -3.18 -7.30
N ILE A 22 2.31 -3.89 -6.19
CA ILE A 22 3.48 -4.65 -5.77
C ILE A 22 3.62 -5.88 -6.66
N LYS A 23 4.77 -6.02 -7.32
CA LYS A 23 5.11 -7.27 -8.01
C LYS A 23 5.50 -8.32 -6.97
N THR A 24 4.78 -9.43 -6.95
CA THR A 24 5.26 -10.64 -6.27
C THR A 24 6.55 -11.08 -6.97
N LYS A 25 7.64 -11.24 -6.19
CA LYS A 25 8.87 -11.83 -6.72
C LYS A 25 8.53 -13.19 -7.31
N SER A 26 8.78 -13.38 -8.61
CA SER A 26 8.78 -14.72 -9.20
C SER A 26 9.90 -15.51 -8.52
N VAL A 27 9.55 -16.67 -7.94
CA VAL A 27 10.57 -17.57 -7.41
C VAL A 27 11.35 -18.13 -8.60
N ASP A 28 12.66 -18.01 -8.53
CA ASP A 28 13.53 -18.62 -9.54
C ASP A 28 13.47 -20.15 -9.39
N MET A 29 12.76 -20.78 -10.32
CA MET A 29 12.62 -22.24 -10.36
C MET A 29 13.97 -22.94 -10.56
N GLY A 30 14.97 -22.27 -11.13
CA GLY A 30 16.33 -22.80 -11.24
C GLY A 30 17.03 -22.91 -9.90
N ALA A 31 16.85 -21.94 -9.01
CA ALA A 31 17.40 -21.99 -7.64
C ALA A 31 16.75 -23.10 -6.78
N MET A 32 15.47 -23.39 -7.00
CA MET A 32 14.76 -24.49 -6.32
C MET A 32 15.27 -25.88 -6.75
N ALA A 33 15.73 -26.04 -7.98
CA ALA A 33 16.25 -27.31 -8.50
C ALA A 33 17.66 -27.62 -7.99
N ALA A 34 18.42 -26.62 -7.52
CA ALA A 34 19.77 -26.76 -7.00
C ALA A 34 19.83 -26.97 -5.47
N GLY A 35 18.73 -26.80 -4.75
CA GLY A 35 18.64 -26.95 -3.30
C GLY A 35 18.26 -28.34 -2.83
N SER A 36 18.30 -28.53 -1.50
CA SER A 36 17.83 -29.78 -0.89
C SER A 36 16.31 -29.94 -1.03
N PRO A 37 15.75 -31.17 -1.04
CA PRO A 37 14.31 -31.37 -1.10
C PRO A 37 13.50 -30.66 0.01
N SER A 38 14.10 -30.46 1.18
CA SER A 38 13.50 -29.72 2.30
C SER A 38 13.42 -28.22 2.04
N GLU A 39 14.44 -27.63 1.40
CA GLU A 39 14.44 -26.22 1.01
C GLU A 39 13.42 -25.95 -0.12
N ALA A 40 13.35 -26.86 -1.08
CA ALA A 40 12.34 -26.79 -2.16
C ALA A 40 10.91 -26.91 -1.60
N ALA A 41 10.67 -27.82 -0.66
CA ALA A 41 9.39 -27.96 0.00
C ALA A 41 9.02 -26.72 0.83
N GLY A 42 9.98 -26.15 1.57
CA GLY A 42 9.78 -24.91 2.33
C GLY A 42 9.51 -23.70 1.43
N ALA A 43 10.18 -23.61 0.29
CA ALA A 43 9.94 -22.55 -0.69
C ALA A 43 8.54 -22.69 -1.32
N LEU A 44 8.13 -23.91 -1.67
CA LEU A 44 6.80 -24.19 -2.20
C LEU A 44 5.69 -23.85 -1.20
N ALA A 45 5.87 -24.25 0.08
CA ALA A 45 4.92 -23.90 1.15
C ALA A 45 4.74 -22.38 1.27
N ARG A 46 5.83 -21.61 1.31
CA ARG A 46 5.78 -20.14 1.34
C ARG A 46 5.06 -19.55 0.11
N MET A 47 5.26 -20.14 -1.08
CA MET A 47 4.55 -19.71 -2.28
C MET A 47 3.05 -19.97 -2.18
N MET A 48 2.66 -21.14 -1.63
CA MET A 48 1.25 -21.47 -1.42
C MET A 48 0.60 -20.55 -0.39
N ASP A 49 1.29 -20.23 0.70
CA ASP A 49 0.83 -19.29 1.72
C ASP A 49 0.66 -17.88 1.13
N GLN A 50 1.62 -17.42 0.32
CA GLN A 50 1.51 -16.15 -0.40
C GLN A 50 0.35 -16.09 -1.37
N LYS A 51 0.07 -17.20 -2.07
CA LYS A 51 -1.03 -17.31 -3.02
C LYS A 51 -2.40 -17.35 -2.33
N ASN A 52 -2.46 -17.93 -1.15
CA ASN A 52 -3.68 -18.09 -0.36
C ASN A 52 -3.94 -16.93 0.60
N ALA A 53 -2.96 -16.04 0.81
CA ALA A 53 -3.15 -14.86 1.65
C ALA A 53 -4.26 -13.96 1.06
N PRO A 54 -5.17 -13.44 1.90
CA PRO A 54 -6.17 -12.49 1.44
C PRO A 54 -5.49 -11.28 0.81
N THR A 55 -6.03 -10.81 -0.30
CA THR A 55 -5.50 -9.60 -0.93
C THR A 55 -5.73 -8.41 -0.01
N LYS A 56 -4.71 -7.59 0.17
CA LYS A 56 -4.76 -6.38 0.98
C LYS A 56 -4.33 -5.15 0.18
N VAL A 57 -4.96 -4.03 0.50
CA VAL A 57 -4.59 -2.70 0.01
C VAL A 57 -3.93 -1.96 1.15
N LEU A 58 -2.70 -1.51 0.96
CA LEU A 58 -1.97 -0.67 1.89
C LEU A 58 -2.28 0.79 1.58
N MET A 59 -3.02 1.46 2.44
CA MET A 59 -3.32 2.89 2.35
C MET A 59 -2.36 3.67 3.25
N VAL A 60 -1.52 4.52 2.64
CA VAL A 60 -0.47 5.28 3.33
C VAL A 60 -0.93 6.71 3.58
N GLN A 61 -0.83 7.15 4.84
CA GLN A 61 -1.19 8.48 5.30
C GLN A 61 -0.10 9.04 6.22
N ASP A 62 -0.12 10.34 6.44
CA ASP A 62 0.80 11.05 7.34
C ASP A 62 0.10 11.56 8.63
N GLY A 63 -0.92 10.82 9.07
CA GLY A 63 -1.81 11.16 10.18
C GLY A 63 -3.04 11.95 9.74
N GLU A 64 -3.00 12.64 8.60
CA GLU A 64 -4.13 13.33 7.99
C GLU A 64 -4.74 12.49 6.88
N TYR A 65 -6.00 12.09 7.02
CA TYR A 65 -6.69 11.25 6.05
C TYR A 65 -7.32 12.10 4.95
N MET A 66 -6.73 12.05 3.77
CA MET A 66 -7.32 12.70 2.60
C MET A 66 -8.56 11.94 2.13
N GLN A 67 -9.69 12.65 2.03
CA GLN A 67 -10.98 12.07 1.64
C GLN A 67 -10.90 11.30 0.30
N GLN A 68 -10.16 11.83 -0.67
CA GLN A 68 -9.99 11.20 -1.98
C GLN A 68 -9.30 9.83 -1.88
N VAL A 69 -8.24 9.72 -1.06
CA VAL A 69 -7.49 8.47 -0.85
C VAL A 69 -8.34 7.46 -0.10
N THR A 70 -9.04 7.89 0.97
CA THR A 70 -9.93 7.03 1.75
C THR A 70 -11.10 6.50 0.92
N ASP A 71 -11.77 7.36 0.15
CA ASP A 71 -12.86 6.96 -0.73
C ASP A 71 -12.39 5.99 -1.82
N TYR A 72 -11.19 6.21 -2.36
CA TYR A 72 -10.61 5.33 -3.34
C TYR A 72 -10.26 3.96 -2.74
N ALA A 73 -9.64 3.95 -1.55
CA ALA A 73 -9.31 2.73 -0.83
C ALA A 73 -10.56 1.88 -0.56
N LEU A 74 -11.63 2.50 -0.05
CA LEU A 74 -12.90 1.82 0.23
C LEU A 74 -13.55 1.27 -1.04
N LYS A 75 -13.59 2.04 -2.12
CA LYS A 75 -14.13 1.59 -3.43
C LYS A 75 -13.31 0.45 -4.01
N MET A 76 -11.98 0.52 -3.88
CA MET A 76 -11.09 -0.52 -4.37
C MET A 76 -11.25 -1.81 -3.55
N ALA A 77 -11.30 -1.69 -2.22
CA ALA A 77 -11.51 -2.83 -1.33
C ALA A 77 -12.84 -3.55 -1.61
N GLN A 78 -13.93 -2.81 -1.81
CA GLN A 78 -15.22 -3.40 -2.20
C GLN A 78 -15.18 -4.11 -3.56
N ARG A 79 -14.51 -3.50 -4.56
CA ARG A 79 -14.44 -4.07 -5.91
C ARG A 79 -13.61 -5.33 -6.00
N LEU A 80 -12.54 -5.41 -5.20
CA LEU A 80 -11.58 -6.51 -5.22
C LEU A 80 -11.83 -7.54 -4.12
N ASP A 81 -12.84 -7.31 -3.27
CA ASP A 81 -13.14 -8.13 -2.09
C ASP A 81 -11.87 -8.35 -1.25
N CYS A 82 -11.25 -7.26 -0.83
CA CYS A 82 -9.99 -7.30 -0.13
C CYS A 82 -10.00 -6.47 1.16
N GLU A 83 -9.06 -6.75 2.05
CA GLU A 83 -8.84 -6.02 3.30
C GLU A 83 -8.03 -4.75 3.05
N VAL A 84 -8.07 -3.82 4.00
CA VAL A 84 -7.26 -2.58 3.97
C VAL A 84 -6.33 -2.53 5.17
N ILE A 85 -5.06 -2.22 4.92
CA ILE A 85 -4.13 -1.80 5.96
C ILE A 85 -4.03 -0.29 5.88
N ALA A 86 -4.44 0.41 6.94
CA ALA A 86 -4.25 1.83 7.09
C ALA A 86 -2.90 2.07 7.78
N LEU A 87 -1.90 2.49 7.01
CA LEU A 87 -0.57 2.81 7.51
C LEU A 87 -0.44 4.32 7.68
N ASP A 88 -0.30 4.76 8.93
CA ASP A 88 0.08 6.12 9.26
C ASP A 88 1.59 6.17 9.51
N VAL A 89 2.31 6.92 8.70
CA VAL A 89 3.77 7.03 8.77
C VAL A 89 4.23 8.46 8.56
N THR A 90 5.21 8.88 9.37
CA THR A 90 5.84 10.20 9.24
C THR A 90 7.29 10.19 9.75
N ASP A 91 8.13 10.95 9.11
CA ASP A 91 9.51 11.22 9.54
C ASP A 91 9.64 12.55 10.32
N LYS A 92 8.58 13.37 10.34
CA LYS A 92 8.60 14.72 10.94
C LYS A 92 9.16 14.75 12.37
N PRO A 93 8.77 13.84 13.31
CA PRO A 93 9.34 13.83 14.64
C PRO A 93 10.85 13.57 14.68
N LEU A 94 11.41 12.89 13.67
CA LEU A 94 12.84 12.59 13.60
C LEU A 94 13.70 13.84 13.32
N GLN A 95 13.08 14.89 12.81
CA GLN A 95 13.75 16.18 12.54
C GLN A 95 13.97 17.02 13.82
N PHE A 96 13.41 16.57 14.95
CA PHE A 96 13.51 17.26 16.24
C PHE A 96 14.21 16.38 17.28
N SER A 97 14.63 16.99 18.40
CA SER A 97 15.23 16.33 19.55
C SER A 97 14.52 16.71 20.86
N GLY A 98 14.76 15.93 21.92
CA GLY A 98 14.24 16.18 23.27
C GLY A 98 12.71 16.29 23.29
N ASP A 99 12.21 17.23 24.14
CA ASP A 99 10.77 17.41 24.39
C ASP A 99 9.97 17.77 23.15
N ARG A 100 10.60 18.41 22.15
CA ARG A 100 9.91 18.75 20.90
C ARG A 100 9.61 17.50 20.09
N ARG A 101 10.56 16.56 20.04
CA ARG A 101 10.33 15.28 19.38
C ARG A 101 9.19 14.51 20.04
N ALA A 102 9.16 14.45 21.37
CA ALA A 102 8.10 13.78 22.10
C ALA A 102 6.73 14.39 21.77
N ARG A 103 6.60 15.71 21.84
CA ARG A 103 5.34 16.40 21.51
C ARG A 103 4.87 16.18 20.08
N GLU A 104 5.78 16.22 19.10
CA GLU A 104 5.40 15.95 17.70
C GLU A 104 5.01 14.49 17.48
N THR A 105 5.67 13.56 18.19
CA THR A 105 5.26 12.14 18.21
C THR A 105 3.86 11.96 18.77
N ASP A 106 3.58 12.51 19.96
CA ASP A 106 2.28 12.39 20.61
C ASP A 106 1.17 12.99 19.74
N ARG A 107 1.42 14.18 19.18
CA ARG A 107 0.49 14.84 18.27
C ARG A 107 0.17 13.99 17.03
N PHE A 108 1.19 13.39 16.43
CA PHE A 108 1.00 12.50 15.27
C PHE A 108 0.17 11.29 15.67
N MET A 109 0.54 10.60 16.76
CA MET A 109 -0.15 9.40 17.24
C MET A 109 -1.63 9.64 17.55
N ASP A 110 -1.94 10.77 18.23
CA ASP A 110 -3.32 11.13 18.54
C ASP A 110 -4.14 11.44 17.29
N MET A 111 -3.56 12.18 16.33
CA MET A 111 -4.20 12.49 15.06
C MET A 111 -4.45 11.24 14.22
N ALA A 112 -3.43 10.38 14.06
CA ALA A 112 -3.51 9.13 13.34
C ALA A 112 -4.58 8.21 13.94
N ARG A 113 -4.59 8.04 15.27
CA ARG A 113 -5.60 7.24 15.97
C ARG A 113 -7.01 7.72 15.71
N LYS A 114 -7.27 9.02 15.91
CA LYS A 114 -8.59 9.62 15.70
C LYS A 114 -9.08 9.44 14.26
N ASN A 115 -8.21 9.65 13.28
CA ASN A 115 -8.58 9.55 11.87
C ASN A 115 -8.76 8.10 11.43
N SER A 116 -7.94 7.18 11.94
CA SER A 116 -8.09 5.74 11.67
C SER A 116 -9.37 5.17 12.25
N GLU A 117 -9.80 5.61 13.44
CA GLU A 117 -11.08 5.21 14.04
C GLU A 117 -12.26 5.60 13.13
N ASN A 118 -12.27 6.85 12.65
CA ASN A 118 -13.29 7.33 11.71
C ASN A 118 -13.28 6.54 10.40
N PHE A 119 -12.11 6.25 9.85
CA PHE A 119 -11.97 5.46 8.63
C PHE A 119 -12.44 4.02 8.86
N THR A 120 -12.03 3.40 9.97
CA THR A 120 -12.43 2.05 10.33
C THR A 120 -13.94 1.91 10.48
N ALA A 121 -14.60 2.90 11.10
CA ALA A 121 -16.07 2.91 11.20
C ALA A 121 -16.74 2.95 9.80
N GLN A 122 -16.22 3.77 8.88
CA GLN A 122 -16.72 3.85 7.50
C GLN A 122 -16.50 2.54 6.73
N ALA A 123 -15.35 1.89 6.93
CA ALA A 123 -15.00 0.61 6.31
C ALA A 123 -15.88 -0.52 6.83
N GLN A 124 -16.06 -0.61 8.15
CA GLN A 124 -16.92 -1.60 8.80
C GLN A 124 -18.39 -1.49 8.34
N ALA A 125 -18.91 -0.28 8.17
CA ALA A 125 -20.25 -0.05 7.62
C ALA A 125 -20.40 -0.61 6.18
N ARG A 126 -19.30 -0.84 5.49
CA ARG A 126 -19.24 -1.44 4.13
C ARG A 126 -18.80 -2.90 4.14
N GLY A 127 -18.62 -3.53 5.31
CA GLY A 127 -18.15 -4.90 5.47
C GLY A 127 -16.66 -5.10 5.15
N ILE A 128 -15.88 -4.01 5.10
CA ILE A 128 -14.44 -4.05 4.82
C ILE A 128 -13.67 -4.18 6.12
N LYS A 129 -12.74 -5.12 6.18
CA LYS A 129 -11.84 -5.32 7.31
C LYS A 129 -10.65 -4.37 7.21
N VAL A 130 -10.36 -3.69 8.30
CA VAL A 130 -9.26 -2.73 8.40
C VAL A 130 -8.30 -3.12 9.51
N GLU A 131 -7.02 -3.12 9.19
CA GLU A 131 -5.91 -3.17 10.14
C GLU A 131 -5.25 -1.79 10.18
N HIS A 132 -4.90 -1.29 11.37
CA HIS A 132 -4.25 0.01 11.52
C HIS A 132 -2.84 -0.15 12.07
N ILE A 133 -1.87 0.43 11.37
CA ILE A 133 -0.44 0.45 11.72
C ILE A 133 0.01 1.90 11.81
N MET A 134 0.71 2.25 12.89
CA MET A 134 1.35 3.56 13.06
C MET A 134 2.84 3.39 13.21
N ASP A 135 3.62 4.20 12.51
CA ASP A 135 5.08 4.16 12.60
C ASP A 135 5.72 5.54 12.41
N ILE A 136 6.91 5.71 12.99
CA ILE A 136 7.72 6.91 12.82
C ILE A 136 9.00 6.51 12.13
N GLY A 137 9.13 6.93 10.88
CA GLY A 137 10.26 6.56 10.03
C GLY A 137 10.14 7.18 8.66
N VAL A 138 11.12 6.88 7.82
CA VAL A 138 11.08 7.26 6.39
C VAL A 138 9.96 6.45 5.73
N PRO A 139 8.96 7.12 5.11
CA PRO A 139 7.79 6.44 4.58
C PRO A 139 8.11 5.27 3.64
N GLU A 140 9.08 5.45 2.74
CA GLU A 140 9.47 4.43 1.76
C GLU A 140 10.02 3.16 2.43
N GLU A 141 10.82 3.33 3.50
CA GLU A 141 11.39 2.21 4.25
C GLU A 141 10.31 1.43 5.02
N VAL A 142 9.38 2.16 5.64
CA VAL A 142 8.27 1.56 6.38
C VAL A 142 7.32 0.84 5.44
N ILE A 143 6.96 1.44 4.30
CA ILE A 143 6.13 0.80 3.26
C ILE A 143 6.79 -0.48 2.76
N ALA A 144 8.10 -0.43 2.46
CA ALA A 144 8.83 -1.61 2.00
C ALA A 144 8.82 -2.73 3.05
N ARG A 145 9.02 -2.39 4.34
CA ARG A 145 8.98 -3.33 5.45
C ARG A 145 7.61 -3.98 5.59
N VAL A 146 6.54 -3.18 5.73
CA VAL A 146 5.16 -3.67 5.89
C VAL A 146 4.76 -4.55 4.70
N SER A 147 5.13 -4.14 3.48
CA SER A 147 4.86 -4.91 2.26
C SER A 147 5.66 -6.22 2.18
N ALA A 148 6.81 -6.31 2.83
CA ALA A 148 7.61 -7.52 2.89
C ALA A 148 7.12 -8.49 3.98
N GLU A 149 6.61 -7.96 5.10
CA GLU A 149 6.08 -8.73 6.23
C GLU A 149 4.71 -9.34 5.92
N ASP A 150 3.87 -8.62 5.18
CA ASP A 150 2.54 -9.09 4.79
C ASP A 150 2.45 -9.43 3.30
N ALA A 151 2.51 -10.72 3.00
CA ALA A 151 2.42 -11.24 1.63
C ALA A 151 1.07 -10.98 0.95
N GLY A 152 0.04 -10.57 1.68
CA GLY A 152 -1.28 -10.19 1.16
C GLY A 152 -1.29 -8.80 0.51
N VAL A 153 -0.34 -7.93 0.82
CA VAL A 153 -0.26 -6.57 0.26
C VAL A 153 0.04 -6.63 -1.23
N ARG A 154 -0.91 -6.19 -2.05
CA ARG A 154 -0.81 -6.18 -3.52
C ARG A 154 -0.80 -4.78 -4.11
N TYR A 155 -1.34 -3.81 -3.38
CA TYR A 155 -1.50 -2.45 -3.84
C TYR A 155 -1.11 -1.49 -2.73
N VAL A 156 -0.42 -0.41 -3.10
CA VAL A 156 -0.13 0.72 -2.23
C VAL A 156 -0.87 1.93 -2.76
N LEU A 157 -1.61 2.59 -1.89
CA LEU A 157 -2.31 3.84 -2.17
C LEU A 157 -1.67 4.95 -1.35
N SER A 158 -1.23 6.00 -1.99
CA SER A 158 -0.68 7.17 -1.32
C SER A 158 -1.25 8.47 -1.89
N LYS A 159 -1.01 9.55 -1.18
CA LYS A 159 -1.25 10.90 -1.68
C LYS A 159 -0.41 11.12 -2.95
N PRO A 160 -0.96 11.74 -4.00
CA PRO A 160 -0.16 12.12 -5.15
C PRO A 160 0.93 13.09 -4.71
N GLU A 161 2.15 12.85 -5.14
CA GLU A 161 3.23 13.80 -4.94
C GLU A 161 2.88 15.09 -5.67
N GLY A 162 2.68 16.16 -4.89
CA GLY A 162 2.53 17.49 -5.48
C GLY A 162 3.82 17.87 -6.22
N ASP A 163 3.72 18.68 -7.26
CA ASP A 163 4.76 19.15 -8.21
C ASP A 163 6.04 19.76 -7.59
N THR A 164 6.41 19.39 -6.36
CA THR A 164 7.63 19.84 -5.68
C THR A 164 8.85 18.94 -5.92
N ALA A 165 8.71 17.85 -6.64
CA ALA A 165 9.79 16.91 -6.88
C ALA A 165 10.52 17.19 -8.20
N ARG A 166 11.26 18.28 -8.28
CA ARG A 166 12.37 18.44 -9.23
C ARG A 166 13.73 18.54 -8.53
N VAL A 167 13.85 17.98 -7.35
CA VAL A 167 15.15 17.88 -6.66
C VAL A 167 15.28 16.46 -6.11
N ASP A 168 16.33 15.79 -6.55
CA ASP A 168 16.83 14.46 -6.13
C ASP A 168 16.27 13.22 -6.84
N GLN A 169 16.62 13.11 -8.11
CA GLN A 169 16.41 11.93 -8.95
C GLN A 169 17.46 10.81 -8.70
N GLU A 170 18.02 10.70 -7.51
CA GLU A 170 19.05 9.69 -7.18
C GLU A 170 18.81 8.86 -5.92
N ARG A 171 17.58 8.82 -5.38
CA ARG A 171 17.29 7.94 -4.24
C ARG A 171 16.29 6.87 -4.62
N ALA A 172 16.79 5.64 -4.54
CA ALA A 172 16.09 4.35 -4.49
C ALA A 172 14.79 4.27 -5.33
N HIS A 173 14.93 3.81 -6.55
CA HIS A 173 13.85 3.46 -7.46
C HIS A 173 12.95 2.38 -6.83
N VAL A 174 11.88 2.82 -6.15
CA VAL A 174 10.71 1.94 -6.01
C VAL A 174 10.07 1.91 -7.40
N PRO A 175 10.01 0.77 -8.07
CA PRO A 175 9.54 0.73 -9.44
C PRO A 175 8.05 1.08 -9.50
N VAL A 176 7.75 2.27 -10.01
CA VAL A 176 6.40 2.69 -10.39
C VAL A 176 5.94 1.81 -11.55
N PHE A 177 4.88 1.06 -11.37
CA PHE A 177 4.32 0.20 -12.41
C PHE A 177 3.05 0.80 -12.98
N ASP A 178 3.11 1.20 -14.23
CA ASP A 178 1.93 1.46 -15.05
C ASP A 178 1.08 0.18 -15.15
N LEU A 179 -0.16 0.25 -14.68
CA LEU A 179 -1.15 -0.82 -14.85
C LEU A 179 -1.51 -0.97 -16.34
N HIS A 180 -0.73 -1.73 -17.08
CA HIS A 180 -1.20 -2.33 -18.31
C HIS A 180 -1.94 -3.62 -17.96
N CYS A 181 -3.27 -3.57 -17.94
CA CYS A 181 -4.09 -4.77 -18.00
C CYS A 181 -3.88 -5.43 -19.37
N SER A 182 -2.94 -6.38 -19.45
CA SER A 182 -2.97 -7.36 -20.53
C SER A 182 -4.04 -8.37 -20.18
N ARG A 183 -5.12 -8.38 -20.97
CA ARG A 183 -6.06 -9.50 -20.99
C ARG A 183 -5.36 -10.69 -21.61
N LEU A 184 -5.44 -11.81 -20.95
CA LEU A 184 -5.52 -13.12 -21.58
C LEU A 184 -6.98 -13.50 -21.72
#